data_ba2d85166ba358b8f8554e4e203ec201
#
_entry.id   ba2d85166ba358b8f8554e4e203ec201
#
_cell.length_a   1.000
_cell.length_b   1.000
_cell.length_c   1.000
_cell.angle_alpha   90.00
_cell.angle_beta   90.00
_cell.angle_gamma   90.00
#
_symmetry.space_group_name_H-M   'P 1'
#
loop_
_entity.id
_entity.type
_entity.pdbx_description
1 polymer ?
#
loop_
_entity_poly.entity_id
_entity_poly.type
_entity_poly.pdbx_seq_one_letter_code
_entity_poly.pdbx_strand_id
1 'polypeptide(L)'
;MKISALALAATLGIALASAAQAAVKSVVLVHGAFADGSGWKSVAAILEHDGYTVSVVQEPETTFEADVAATRLVLDRSGPCVLVGHSYGGMVITEAGVHPSVKALVYVAAFQPDVGESAAGLNSKTPAASTSIAPVGGGYLEVKPEAFATDFAADVPPALAHFMAISQVPISLEAFGAKATAAPWKTKPSYAVVAKQDRMINPDLERFMTGRAKSETVELAGSHAVYVSHAKDVAALIEKAAKASD
;
A
#
# COMPACT_ATOMS: atom_id res chain seq x y z
N MET A 1 42.71 66.63 -23.18
CA MET A 1 41.30 66.14 -23.10
C MET A 1 41.32 64.62 -22.90
N LYS A 2 41.00 64.19 -21.73
CA LYS A 2 40.90 62.72 -21.39
C LYS A 2 39.42 62.36 -21.34
N ILE A 3 39.00 61.46 -22.24
CA ILE A 3 37.64 60.92 -22.30
C ILE A 3 37.64 59.60 -21.52
N SER A 4 36.99 59.60 -20.39
CA SER A 4 36.79 58.41 -19.59
C SER A 4 35.55 57.63 -20.11
N ALA A 5 35.73 56.38 -20.57
CA ALA A 5 34.64 55.49 -20.94
C ALA A 5 34.13 54.80 -19.70
N LEU A 6 32.86 54.98 -19.37
CA LEU A 6 32.13 54.30 -18.30
C LEU A 6 31.57 52.99 -18.87
N ALA A 7 32.09 51.87 -18.42
CA ALA A 7 31.56 50.55 -18.80
C ALA A 7 30.38 50.21 -17.86
N LEU A 8 29.18 50.10 -18.41
CA LEU A 8 27.96 49.66 -17.71
C LEU A 8 27.88 48.12 -17.76
N ALA A 9 28.17 47.45 -16.65
CA ALA A 9 27.99 46.00 -16.52
C ALA A 9 26.55 45.70 -16.21
N ALA A 10 25.81 45.17 -17.18
CA ALA A 10 24.45 44.64 -16.96
C ALA A 10 24.53 43.22 -16.39
N THR A 11 24.25 43.06 -15.13
CA THR A 11 24.09 41.74 -14.50
C THR A 11 22.74 41.16 -14.86
N LEU A 12 22.72 40.14 -15.72
CA LEU A 12 21.54 39.37 -16.09
C LEU A 12 21.25 38.39 -14.94
N GLY A 13 20.29 38.72 -14.06
CA GLY A 13 19.80 37.83 -13.03
C GLY A 13 18.95 36.71 -13.66
N ILE A 14 19.49 35.51 -13.74
CA ILE A 14 18.71 34.30 -14.10
C ILE A 14 17.86 33.94 -12.89
N ALA A 15 16.58 34.32 -12.93
CA ALA A 15 15.58 33.80 -12.00
C ALA A 15 15.34 32.31 -12.32
N LEU A 16 15.91 31.41 -11.52
CA LEU A 16 15.52 30.01 -11.53
C LEU A 16 14.06 29.93 -11.04
N ALA A 17 13.12 29.85 -11.96
CA ALA A 17 11.76 29.47 -11.64
C ALA A 17 11.80 28.02 -11.13
N SER A 18 11.65 27.84 -9.83
CA SER A 18 11.35 26.54 -9.24
C SER A 18 10.05 26.06 -9.89
N ALA A 19 10.13 25.02 -10.74
CA ALA A 19 8.93 24.37 -11.24
C ALA A 19 8.17 23.87 -10.02
N ALA A 20 7.03 24.48 -9.71
CA ALA A 20 6.14 23.97 -8.68
C ALA A 20 5.79 22.53 -9.07
N GLN A 21 6.20 21.57 -8.26
CA GLN A 21 5.88 20.17 -8.46
C GLN A 21 4.36 20.06 -8.38
N ALA A 22 3.73 19.41 -9.38
CA ALA A 22 2.28 19.28 -9.37
C ALA A 22 1.87 18.42 -8.17
N ALA A 23 0.93 18.95 -7.37
CA ALA A 23 0.41 18.25 -6.20
C ALA A 23 -0.05 16.82 -6.54
N VAL A 24 0.33 15.86 -5.69
CA VAL A 24 -0.07 14.47 -5.85
C VAL A 24 -1.57 14.36 -5.55
N LYS A 25 -2.37 14.16 -6.59
CA LYS A 25 -3.85 14.10 -6.50
C LYS A 25 -4.41 12.73 -6.86
N SER A 26 -3.56 11.76 -7.20
CA SER A 26 -3.98 10.40 -7.52
C SER A 26 -3.58 9.44 -6.41
N VAL A 27 -4.47 8.50 -6.10
CA VAL A 27 -4.26 7.41 -5.16
C VAL A 27 -4.61 6.09 -5.84
N VAL A 28 -3.71 5.11 -5.77
CA VAL A 28 -3.93 3.75 -6.27
C VAL A 28 -3.98 2.80 -5.10
N LEU A 29 -5.11 2.11 -4.91
CA LEU A 29 -5.39 1.20 -3.80
C LEU A 29 -5.30 -0.24 -4.28
N VAL A 30 -4.51 -1.05 -3.57
CA VAL A 30 -4.22 -2.46 -3.87
C VAL A 30 -4.69 -3.31 -2.69
N HIS A 31 -5.57 -4.28 -2.94
CA HIS A 31 -6.08 -5.16 -1.89
C HIS A 31 -5.06 -6.25 -1.49
N GLY A 32 -5.36 -7.02 -0.49
CA GLY A 32 -4.54 -8.15 -0.08
C GLY A 32 -5.19 -9.48 -0.43
N ALA A 33 -4.48 -10.56 -0.16
CA ALA A 33 -4.98 -11.92 -0.29
C ALA A 33 -6.29 -12.14 0.48
N PHE A 34 -7.12 -13.03 -0.01
CA PHE A 34 -8.42 -13.36 0.60
C PHE A 34 -9.43 -12.21 0.61
N ALA A 35 -9.21 -11.19 -0.20
CA ALA A 35 -10.04 -10.00 -0.30
C ALA A 35 -10.18 -9.58 -1.77
N ASP A 36 -10.92 -8.52 -2.00
CA ASP A 36 -11.03 -7.84 -3.28
C ASP A 36 -11.03 -6.31 -3.09
N GLY A 37 -11.08 -5.59 -4.18
CA GLY A 37 -11.06 -4.12 -4.14
C GLY A 37 -12.25 -3.48 -3.42
N SER A 38 -13.34 -4.21 -3.16
CA SER A 38 -14.55 -3.65 -2.53
C SER A 38 -14.31 -3.23 -1.07
N GLY A 39 -13.33 -3.84 -0.40
CA GLY A 39 -12.94 -3.46 0.96
C GLY A 39 -12.45 -2.01 1.07
N TRP A 40 -11.92 -1.45 0.00
CA TRP A 40 -11.46 -0.06 -0.07
C TRP A 40 -12.57 0.99 -0.22
N LYS A 41 -13.84 0.57 -0.38
CA LYS A 41 -14.97 1.46 -0.68
C LYS A 41 -15.05 2.70 0.22
N SER A 42 -14.91 2.53 1.54
CA SER A 42 -15.03 3.65 2.48
C SER A 42 -13.84 4.60 2.41
N VAL A 43 -12.63 4.08 2.28
CA VAL A 43 -11.41 4.89 2.08
C VAL A 43 -11.48 5.66 0.76
N ALA A 44 -11.87 4.99 -0.32
CA ALA A 44 -12.02 5.61 -1.63
C ALA A 44 -13.03 6.77 -1.60
N ALA A 45 -14.21 6.56 -0.99
CA ALA A 45 -15.22 7.60 -0.87
C ALA A 45 -14.75 8.84 -0.10
N ILE A 46 -13.95 8.66 0.95
CA ILE A 46 -13.37 9.78 1.72
C ILE A 46 -12.37 10.53 0.84
N LEU A 47 -11.44 9.84 0.21
CA LEU A 47 -10.41 10.44 -0.63
C LEU A 47 -11.02 11.18 -1.83
N GLU A 48 -12.05 10.62 -2.49
CA GLU A 48 -12.76 11.28 -3.59
C GLU A 48 -13.48 12.54 -3.12
N HIS A 49 -14.15 12.49 -1.95
CA HIS A 49 -14.76 13.65 -1.32
C HIS A 49 -13.74 14.77 -1.07
N ASP A 50 -12.52 14.42 -0.70
CA ASP A 50 -11.44 15.36 -0.39
C ASP A 50 -10.62 15.76 -1.64
N GLY A 51 -11.11 15.39 -2.83
CA GLY A 51 -10.63 15.86 -4.13
C GLY A 51 -9.47 15.06 -4.73
N TYR A 52 -9.28 13.81 -4.30
CA TYR A 52 -8.33 12.88 -4.92
C TYR A 52 -9.00 12.07 -6.03
N THR A 53 -8.24 11.73 -7.06
CA THR A 53 -8.62 10.73 -8.05
C THR A 53 -8.20 9.37 -7.55
N VAL A 54 -9.15 8.46 -7.33
CA VAL A 54 -8.88 7.14 -6.76
C VAL A 54 -9.03 6.07 -7.83
N SER A 55 -8.10 5.13 -7.84
CA SER A 55 -8.18 3.89 -8.62
C SER A 55 -7.99 2.70 -7.71
N VAL A 56 -8.81 1.67 -7.87
CA VAL A 56 -8.71 0.41 -7.12
C VAL A 56 -8.26 -0.68 -8.08
N VAL A 57 -7.17 -1.35 -7.74
CA VAL A 57 -6.64 -2.49 -8.49
C VAL A 57 -7.45 -3.73 -8.11
N GLN A 58 -7.72 -4.58 -9.10
CA GLN A 58 -8.22 -5.93 -8.88
C GLN A 58 -7.10 -6.90 -9.25
N GLU A 59 -6.59 -7.60 -8.25
CA GLU A 59 -5.51 -8.57 -8.40
C GLU A 59 -6.09 -9.95 -8.73
N PRO A 60 -5.55 -10.66 -9.72
CA PRO A 60 -5.99 -12.03 -10.03
C PRO A 60 -5.53 -13.07 -8.99
N GLU A 61 -4.53 -12.77 -8.18
CA GLU A 61 -3.92 -13.63 -7.15
C GLU A 61 -3.47 -15.03 -7.65
N THR A 62 -3.25 -15.13 -8.96
CA THR A 62 -2.80 -16.35 -9.62
C THR A 62 -1.29 -16.50 -9.62
N THR A 63 -0.56 -15.41 -9.87
CA THR A 63 0.91 -15.31 -9.74
C THR A 63 1.26 -13.89 -9.28
N PHE A 64 2.38 -13.73 -8.59
CA PHE A 64 2.87 -12.43 -8.14
C PHE A 64 3.10 -11.46 -9.31
N GLU A 65 3.63 -11.96 -10.41
CA GLU A 65 3.87 -11.18 -11.62
C GLU A 65 2.56 -10.66 -12.22
N ALA A 66 1.48 -11.45 -12.19
CA ALA A 66 0.17 -11.06 -12.69
C ALA A 66 -0.43 -9.93 -11.83
N ASP A 67 -0.29 -10.01 -10.51
CA ASP A 67 -0.75 -8.99 -9.56
C ASP A 67 0.02 -7.67 -9.75
N VAL A 68 1.34 -7.76 -9.87
CA VAL A 68 2.20 -6.62 -10.19
C VAL A 68 1.85 -6.00 -11.55
N ALA A 69 1.58 -6.83 -12.56
CA ALA A 69 1.19 -6.36 -13.90
C ALA A 69 -0.16 -5.64 -13.87
N ALA A 70 -1.16 -6.17 -13.14
CA ALA A 70 -2.45 -5.51 -12.94
C ALA A 70 -2.28 -4.14 -12.27
N THR A 71 -1.43 -4.05 -11.26
CA THR A 71 -1.10 -2.79 -10.58
C THR A 71 -0.42 -1.80 -11.52
N ARG A 72 0.60 -2.22 -12.28
CA ARG A 72 1.31 -1.38 -13.25
C ARG A 72 0.39 -0.83 -14.33
N LEU A 73 -0.55 -1.64 -14.82
CA LEU A 73 -1.56 -1.20 -15.81
C LEU A 73 -2.41 -0.02 -15.29
N VAL A 74 -2.67 0.06 -13.98
CA VAL A 74 -3.35 1.20 -13.35
C VAL A 74 -2.38 2.37 -13.21
N LEU A 75 -1.14 2.13 -12.78
CA LEU A 75 -0.11 3.16 -12.60
C LEU A 75 0.23 3.89 -13.90
N ASP A 76 0.23 3.19 -15.04
CA ASP A 76 0.47 3.78 -16.37
C ASP A 76 -0.53 4.92 -16.72
N ARG A 77 -1.70 4.93 -16.06
CA ARG A 77 -2.79 5.89 -16.30
C ARG A 77 -3.01 6.87 -15.16
N SER A 78 -2.30 6.70 -14.03
CA SER A 78 -2.62 7.44 -12.78
C SER A 78 -1.96 8.83 -12.69
N GLY A 79 -0.93 9.12 -13.49
CA GLY A 79 -0.06 10.28 -13.24
C GLY A 79 0.71 10.12 -11.89
N PRO A 80 1.26 11.21 -11.33
CA PRO A 80 1.91 11.17 -10.02
C PRO A 80 0.92 10.71 -8.93
N CYS A 81 1.25 9.65 -8.18
CA CYS A 81 0.33 9.02 -7.25
C CYS A 81 0.97 8.54 -5.94
N VAL A 82 0.12 8.36 -4.92
CA VAL A 82 0.39 7.53 -3.75
C VAL A 82 -0.08 6.12 -4.05
N LEU A 83 0.79 5.13 -3.85
CA LEU A 83 0.47 3.72 -4.01
C LEU A 83 0.26 3.08 -2.63
N VAL A 84 -0.91 2.51 -2.42
CA VAL A 84 -1.37 1.98 -1.12
C VAL A 84 -1.61 0.49 -1.23
N GLY A 85 -1.05 -0.31 -0.33
CA GLY A 85 -1.26 -1.76 -0.29
C GLY A 85 -1.71 -2.24 1.08
N HIS A 86 -2.72 -3.10 1.09
CA HIS A 86 -3.17 -3.83 2.26
C HIS A 86 -2.59 -5.25 2.26
N SER A 87 -2.14 -5.74 3.41
CA SER A 87 -1.73 -7.14 3.58
C SER A 87 -0.71 -7.63 2.53
N TYR A 88 -1.05 -8.69 1.77
CA TYR A 88 -0.26 -9.17 0.63
C TYR A 88 -0.07 -8.08 -0.44
N GLY A 89 -1.04 -7.19 -0.62
CA GLY A 89 -0.88 -6.02 -1.51
C GLY A 89 0.35 -5.17 -1.17
N GLY A 90 0.88 -5.26 0.05
CA GLY A 90 2.16 -4.68 0.43
C GLY A 90 3.36 -5.28 -0.32
N MET A 91 3.34 -6.59 -0.62
CA MET A 91 4.31 -7.24 -1.52
C MET A 91 4.24 -6.63 -2.92
N VAL A 92 3.00 -6.53 -3.44
CA VAL A 92 2.72 -6.03 -4.79
C VAL A 92 3.12 -4.56 -4.95
N ILE A 93 2.76 -3.69 -3.99
CA ILE A 93 3.15 -2.28 -4.05
C ILE A 93 4.66 -2.09 -3.87
N THR A 94 5.34 -3.00 -3.17
CA THR A 94 6.80 -2.96 -3.08
C THR A 94 7.42 -3.24 -4.44
N GLU A 95 6.95 -4.22 -5.19
CA GLU A 95 7.48 -4.54 -6.51
C GLU A 95 7.06 -3.51 -7.57
N ALA A 96 5.78 -3.10 -7.59
CA ALA A 96 5.27 -2.10 -8.52
C ALA A 96 5.74 -0.67 -8.19
N GLY A 97 6.13 -0.42 -6.95
CA GLY A 97 6.47 0.91 -6.43
C GLY A 97 7.72 1.55 -7.03
N VAL A 98 8.52 0.82 -7.81
CA VAL A 98 9.62 1.38 -8.62
C VAL A 98 9.10 2.24 -9.77
N HIS A 99 7.83 2.12 -10.12
CA HIS A 99 7.21 2.87 -11.21
C HIS A 99 7.40 4.39 -11.02
N PRO A 100 7.69 5.17 -12.09
CA PRO A 100 7.99 6.61 -12.00
C PRO A 100 6.81 7.47 -11.51
N SER A 101 5.57 7.02 -11.73
CA SER A 101 4.37 7.69 -11.22
C SER A 101 4.28 7.65 -9.69
N VAL A 102 4.84 6.62 -9.03
CA VAL A 102 4.72 6.45 -7.58
C VAL A 102 5.63 7.44 -6.85
N LYS A 103 5.04 8.31 -6.04
CA LYS A 103 5.72 9.34 -5.26
C LYS A 103 5.87 8.95 -3.78
N ALA A 104 4.92 8.20 -3.25
CA ALA A 104 4.97 7.64 -1.89
C ALA A 104 4.29 6.27 -1.84
N LEU A 105 4.62 5.50 -0.81
CA LEU A 105 4.09 4.18 -0.53
C LEU A 105 3.37 4.20 0.82
N VAL A 106 2.19 3.57 0.90
CA VAL A 106 1.44 3.40 2.15
C VAL A 106 1.12 1.93 2.36
N TYR A 107 1.57 1.38 3.47
CA TYR A 107 1.39 -0.02 3.87
C TYR A 107 0.33 -0.09 4.97
N VAL A 108 -0.77 -0.79 4.76
CA VAL A 108 -1.88 -0.86 5.70
C VAL A 108 -2.06 -2.29 6.18
N ALA A 109 -1.70 -2.58 7.45
CA ALA A 109 -1.67 -3.94 7.99
C ALA A 109 -1.01 -4.90 6.98
N ALA A 110 0.22 -4.57 6.52
CA ALA A 110 0.75 -5.11 5.28
C ALA A 110 2.19 -5.62 5.40
N PHE A 111 2.54 -6.56 4.52
CA PHE A 111 3.94 -6.92 4.30
C PHE A 111 4.70 -5.74 3.64
N GLN A 112 5.89 -5.45 4.17
CA GLN A 112 6.82 -4.46 3.60
C GLN A 112 8.20 -5.14 3.42
N PRO A 113 8.34 -5.97 2.37
CA PRO A 113 9.51 -6.81 2.18
C PRO A 113 10.76 -6.02 1.80
N ASP A 114 11.92 -6.58 2.14
CA ASP A 114 13.19 -6.28 1.47
C ASP A 114 13.40 -7.23 0.28
N VAL A 115 14.38 -6.93 -0.55
CA VAL A 115 14.78 -7.80 -1.67
C VAL A 115 15.06 -9.21 -1.18
N GLY A 116 14.47 -10.20 -1.85
CA GLY A 116 14.60 -11.62 -1.53
C GLY A 116 13.64 -12.14 -0.46
N GLU A 117 12.81 -11.29 0.15
CA GLU A 117 11.77 -11.70 1.10
C GLU A 117 10.44 -11.98 0.40
N SER A 118 9.65 -12.91 0.95
CA SER A 118 8.28 -13.24 0.51
C SER A 118 7.31 -13.16 1.69
N ALA A 119 6.01 -13.02 1.41
CA ALA A 119 4.98 -13.03 2.45
C ALA A 119 5.04 -14.31 3.29
N ALA A 120 5.12 -15.48 2.66
CA ALA A 120 5.27 -16.76 3.33
C ALA A 120 6.53 -16.81 4.22
N GLY A 121 7.67 -16.33 3.69
CA GLY A 121 8.94 -16.33 4.41
C GLY A 121 8.94 -15.39 5.62
N LEU A 122 8.36 -14.21 5.49
CA LEU A 122 8.21 -13.25 6.58
C LEU A 122 7.27 -13.78 7.66
N ASN A 123 6.11 -14.30 7.27
CA ASN A 123 5.13 -14.86 8.21
C ASN A 123 5.68 -16.09 8.96
N SER A 124 6.55 -16.89 8.33
CA SER A 124 7.16 -18.04 9.01
C SER A 124 8.20 -17.64 10.06
N LYS A 125 8.85 -16.47 9.93
CA LYS A 125 9.81 -15.94 10.92
C LYS A 125 9.13 -15.41 12.18
N THR A 126 7.97 -14.79 12.02
CA THR A 126 7.15 -14.24 13.11
C THR A 126 5.68 -14.64 12.86
N PRO A 127 5.29 -15.85 13.30
CA PRO A 127 4.00 -16.41 12.95
C PRO A 127 2.81 -15.54 13.38
N ALA A 128 1.80 -15.50 12.54
CA ALA A 128 0.51 -14.90 12.84
C ALA A 128 -0.22 -15.66 13.96
N ALA A 129 -1.15 -14.99 14.64
CA ALA A 129 -2.00 -15.63 15.65
C ALA A 129 -3.06 -16.54 15.01
N SER A 130 -3.48 -16.28 13.78
CA SER A 130 -4.42 -17.11 13.04
C SER A 130 -3.75 -18.38 12.50
N THR A 131 -4.52 -19.47 12.53
CA THR A 131 -4.21 -20.75 11.86
C THR A 131 -5.29 -21.13 10.85
N SER A 132 -6.11 -20.15 10.45
CA SER A 132 -7.30 -20.40 9.63
C SER A 132 -7.05 -20.38 8.13
N ILE A 133 -5.86 -20.04 7.66
CA ILE A 133 -5.49 -20.17 6.24
C ILE A 133 -5.38 -21.67 5.91
N ALA A 134 -6.11 -22.11 4.90
CA ALA A 134 -6.19 -23.51 4.51
C ALA A 134 -6.13 -23.68 2.98
N PRO A 135 -5.60 -24.82 2.49
CA PRO A 135 -5.66 -25.15 1.07
C PRO A 135 -7.09 -25.45 0.62
N VAL A 136 -7.48 -24.92 -0.54
CA VAL A 136 -8.78 -25.15 -1.18
C VAL A 136 -8.66 -25.96 -2.50
N GLY A 137 -7.50 -26.51 -2.77
CA GLY A 137 -7.20 -27.27 -3.98
C GLY A 137 -6.49 -26.42 -5.06
N GLY A 138 -5.98 -27.08 -6.08
CA GLY A 138 -5.32 -26.41 -7.21
C GLY A 138 -4.08 -25.58 -6.86
N GLY A 139 -3.53 -25.69 -5.66
CA GLY A 139 -2.42 -24.86 -5.19
C GLY A 139 -2.86 -23.50 -4.63
N TYR A 140 -4.15 -23.33 -4.29
CA TYR A 140 -4.71 -22.11 -3.74
C TYR A 140 -5.02 -22.21 -2.24
N LEU A 141 -5.01 -21.06 -1.60
CA LEU A 141 -5.29 -20.87 -0.18
C LEU A 141 -6.48 -19.92 0.01
N GLU A 142 -7.26 -20.16 1.08
CA GLU A 142 -8.28 -19.25 1.60
C GLU A 142 -8.23 -19.20 3.12
N VAL A 143 -8.82 -18.18 3.71
CA VAL A 143 -9.20 -18.19 5.13
C VAL A 143 -10.48 -18.99 5.28
N LYS A 144 -10.51 -19.96 6.21
CA LYS A 144 -11.73 -20.71 6.51
C LYS A 144 -12.90 -19.78 6.79
N PRO A 145 -14.04 -19.85 6.06
CA PRO A 145 -15.13 -18.88 6.17
C PRO A 145 -15.65 -18.70 7.59
N GLU A 146 -15.71 -19.76 8.38
CA GLU A 146 -16.16 -19.74 9.77
C GLU A 146 -15.21 -19.00 10.72
N ALA A 147 -13.93 -18.85 10.35
CA ALA A 147 -12.93 -18.15 11.13
C ALA A 147 -12.69 -16.71 10.62
N PHE A 148 -13.18 -16.38 9.42
CA PHE A 148 -12.87 -15.12 8.74
C PHE A 148 -13.23 -13.89 9.59
N ALA A 149 -14.43 -13.86 10.16
CA ALA A 149 -14.87 -12.76 11.01
C ALA A 149 -13.95 -12.58 12.23
N THR A 150 -13.49 -13.66 12.86
CA THR A 150 -12.64 -13.59 14.06
C THR A 150 -11.20 -13.24 13.72
N ASP A 151 -10.65 -13.79 12.64
CA ASP A 151 -9.23 -13.71 12.35
C ASP A 151 -8.89 -12.56 11.41
N PHE A 152 -9.76 -12.23 10.44
CA PHE A 152 -9.53 -11.21 9.44
C PHE A 152 -10.25 -9.89 9.76
N ALA A 153 -11.52 -9.95 10.20
CA ALA A 153 -12.44 -8.82 10.24
C ALA A 153 -13.17 -8.67 11.58
N ALA A 154 -12.44 -8.80 12.71
CA ALA A 154 -13.03 -8.89 14.05
C ALA A 154 -13.74 -7.60 14.52
N ASP A 155 -13.41 -6.45 13.95
CA ASP A 155 -13.98 -5.13 14.25
C ASP A 155 -14.85 -4.57 13.10
N VAL A 156 -15.18 -5.44 12.13
CA VAL A 156 -16.10 -5.11 11.02
C VAL A 156 -17.52 -5.55 11.35
N PRO A 157 -18.57 -4.82 10.94
CA PRO A 157 -19.94 -5.26 11.15
C PRO A 157 -20.20 -6.69 10.65
N PRO A 158 -20.90 -7.54 11.40
CA PRO A 158 -21.00 -8.98 11.09
C PRO A 158 -21.51 -9.31 9.69
N ALA A 159 -22.49 -8.56 9.18
CA ALA A 159 -23.04 -8.78 7.84
C ALA A 159 -21.99 -8.49 6.75
N LEU A 160 -21.13 -7.47 6.94
CA LEU A 160 -20.06 -7.15 6.01
C LEU A 160 -18.91 -8.16 6.14
N ALA A 161 -18.51 -8.55 7.36
CA ALA A 161 -17.51 -9.59 7.58
C ALA A 161 -17.92 -10.92 6.94
N HIS A 162 -19.22 -11.28 7.04
CA HIS A 162 -19.76 -12.45 6.34
C HIS A 162 -19.68 -12.33 4.82
N PHE A 163 -20.04 -11.17 4.26
CA PHE A 163 -19.92 -10.95 2.82
C PHE A 163 -18.45 -11.06 2.37
N MET A 164 -17.52 -10.44 3.09
CA MET A 164 -16.09 -10.55 2.80
C MET A 164 -15.61 -12.00 2.83
N ALA A 165 -16.10 -12.81 3.78
CA ALA A 165 -15.76 -14.23 3.88
C ALA A 165 -16.20 -15.06 2.66
N ILE A 166 -17.36 -14.76 2.09
CA ILE A 166 -17.90 -15.52 0.93
C ILE A 166 -17.44 -14.95 -0.42
N SER A 167 -16.83 -13.76 -0.43
CA SER A 167 -16.30 -13.10 -1.64
C SER A 167 -14.77 -13.12 -1.70
N GLN A 168 -14.11 -13.93 -0.89
CA GLN A 168 -12.66 -14.08 -0.93
C GLN A 168 -12.16 -14.41 -2.34
N VAL A 169 -11.05 -13.79 -2.73
CA VAL A 169 -10.25 -14.24 -3.87
C VAL A 169 -9.18 -15.18 -3.33
N PRO A 170 -9.16 -16.46 -3.75
CA PRO A 170 -8.14 -17.40 -3.32
C PRO A 170 -6.77 -17.00 -3.87
N ILE A 171 -5.74 -16.99 -3.01
CA ILE A 171 -4.37 -16.73 -3.47
C ILE A 171 -3.63 -18.02 -3.78
N SER A 172 -2.83 -18.02 -4.85
CA SER A 172 -1.95 -19.15 -5.14
C SER A 172 -0.77 -19.23 -4.17
N LEU A 173 -0.32 -20.44 -3.87
CA LEU A 173 0.91 -20.70 -3.11
C LEU A 173 2.12 -20.06 -3.79
N GLU A 174 2.12 -20.00 -5.13
CA GLU A 174 3.17 -19.38 -5.94
C GLU A 174 3.24 -17.87 -5.62
N ALA A 175 2.12 -17.14 -5.72
CA ALA A 175 2.07 -15.72 -5.44
C ALA A 175 2.47 -15.40 -3.99
N PHE A 176 1.95 -16.17 -3.02
CA PHE A 176 2.25 -15.97 -1.60
C PHE A 176 3.72 -16.29 -1.25
N GLY A 177 4.35 -17.19 -1.99
CA GLY A 177 5.75 -17.61 -1.83
C GLY A 177 6.74 -16.80 -2.65
N ALA A 178 6.30 -15.96 -3.59
CA ALA A 178 7.15 -15.19 -4.49
C ALA A 178 7.97 -14.14 -3.71
N LYS A 179 9.21 -13.93 -4.16
CA LYS A 179 10.15 -13.02 -3.52
C LYS A 179 10.14 -11.66 -4.19
N ALA A 180 10.12 -10.59 -3.39
CA ALA A 180 10.33 -9.24 -3.89
C ALA A 180 11.73 -9.09 -4.53
N THR A 181 11.81 -8.42 -5.66
CA THR A 181 13.06 -8.12 -6.36
C THR A 181 13.49 -6.66 -6.18
N ALA A 182 12.60 -5.82 -5.66
CA ALA A 182 12.82 -4.41 -5.41
C ALA A 182 12.43 -4.04 -3.97
N ALA A 183 12.94 -2.87 -3.50
CA ALA A 183 12.60 -2.30 -2.21
C ALA A 183 12.56 -0.76 -2.32
N PRO A 184 11.55 -0.19 -3.02
CA PRO A 184 11.49 1.25 -3.31
C PRO A 184 11.34 2.12 -2.05
N TRP A 185 10.88 1.57 -0.93
CA TRP A 185 10.85 2.25 0.36
C TRP A 185 12.24 2.69 0.87
N LYS A 186 13.33 2.18 0.28
CA LYS A 186 14.70 2.65 0.56
C LYS A 186 14.99 4.03 -0.04
N THR A 187 14.23 4.45 -1.03
CA THR A 187 14.47 5.69 -1.79
C THR A 187 13.25 6.59 -1.91
N LYS A 188 12.06 6.07 -1.63
CA LYS A 188 10.79 6.82 -1.65
C LYS A 188 10.21 6.93 -0.24
N PRO A 189 9.51 8.03 0.08
CA PRO A 189 8.78 8.14 1.33
C PRO A 189 7.83 6.97 1.52
N SER A 190 7.79 6.40 2.73
CA SER A 190 6.88 5.32 3.08
C SER A 190 6.16 5.61 4.39
N TYR A 191 4.90 5.20 4.43
CA TYR A 191 3.97 5.36 5.53
C TYR A 191 3.34 4.01 5.86
N ALA A 192 2.93 3.82 7.11
CA ALA A 192 2.33 2.56 7.51
C ALA A 192 1.24 2.69 8.57
N VAL A 193 0.25 1.82 8.47
CA VAL A 193 -0.70 1.53 9.54
C VAL A 193 -0.38 0.15 10.08
N VAL A 194 -0.08 0.05 11.38
CA VAL A 194 0.03 -1.21 12.12
C VAL A 194 -1.31 -1.49 12.80
N ALA A 195 -1.90 -2.65 12.53
CA ALA A 195 -3.14 -3.07 13.15
C ALA A 195 -2.82 -3.86 14.44
N LYS A 196 -3.06 -3.24 15.61
CA LYS A 196 -2.64 -3.82 16.91
C LYS A 196 -3.31 -5.14 17.27
N GLN A 197 -4.45 -5.45 16.66
CA GLN A 197 -5.23 -6.66 16.91
C GLN A 197 -5.24 -7.57 15.67
N ASP A 198 -4.27 -7.38 14.76
CA ASP A 198 -4.10 -8.21 13.59
C ASP A 198 -3.78 -9.65 13.99
N ARG A 199 -4.53 -10.59 13.42
CA ARG A 199 -4.34 -12.02 13.62
C ARG A 199 -3.82 -12.73 12.37
N MET A 200 -3.84 -12.04 11.20
CA MET A 200 -3.38 -12.56 9.90
C MET A 200 -1.90 -12.25 9.63
N ILE A 201 -1.43 -11.09 10.11
CA ILE A 201 -0.01 -10.74 10.21
C ILE A 201 0.27 -10.43 11.68
N ASN A 202 1.37 -10.92 12.21
CA ASN A 202 1.74 -10.60 13.59
C ASN A 202 2.07 -9.10 13.68
N PRO A 203 1.45 -8.32 14.60
CA PRO A 203 1.74 -6.89 14.74
C PRO A 203 3.23 -6.57 15.00
N ASP A 204 3.97 -7.47 15.64
CA ASP A 204 5.41 -7.28 15.84
C ASP A 204 6.20 -7.46 14.54
N LEU A 205 5.72 -8.28 13.61
CA LEU A 205 6.27 -8.35 12.26
C LEU A 205 6.01 -7.06 11.48
N GLU A 206 4.80 -6.51 11.57
CA GLU A 206 4.48 -5.21 10.96
C GLU A 206 5.40 -4.11 11.51
N ARG A 207 5.57 -4.01 12.84
CA ARG A 207 6.49 -3.07 13.50
C ARG A 207 7.94 -3.26 13.06
N PHE A 208 8.39 -4.51 12.96
CA PHE A 208 9.74 -4.81 12.47
C PHE A 208 9.96 -4.30 11.04
N MET A 209 9.04 -4.60 10.13
CA MET A 209 9.16 -4.20 8.72
C MET A 209 9.10 -2.68 8.56
N THR A 210 8.13 -2.03 9.21
CA THR A 210 7.95 -0.57 9.13
C THR A 210 9.08 0.21 9.81
N GLY A 211 9.59 -0.30 10.93
CA GLY A 211 10.75 0.26 11.64
C GLY A 211 12.04 0.17 10.82
N ARG A 212 12.28 -0.99 10.18
CA ARG A 212 13.40 -1.19 9.26
C ARG A 212 13.36 -0.21 8.09
N ALA A 213 12.16 -0.01 7.54
CA ALA A 213 11.94 0.90 6.41
C ALA A 213 11.93 2.37 6.83
N LYS A 214 11.93 2.68 8.13
CA LYS A 214 11.75 4.02 8.69
C LYS A 214 10.46 4.68 8.18
N SER A 215 9.42 3.89 7.98
CA SER A 215 8.10 4.38 7.58
C SER A 215 7.51 5.26 8.66
N GLU A 216 6.86 6.35 8.27
CA GLU A 216 6.03 7.09 9.21
C GLU A 216 4.81 6.23 9.57
N THR A 217 4.75 5.76 10.83
CA THR A 217 3.84 4.72 11.26
C THR A 217 2.80 5.23 12.25
N VAL A 218 1.54 4.83 12.03
CA VAL A 218 0.42 4.97 12.99
C VAL A 218 -0.01 3.58 13.43
N GLU A 219 -0.30 3.41 14.72
CA GLU A 219 -0.85 2.16 15.24
C GLU A 219 -2.33 2.33 15.61
N LEU A 220 -3.20 1.52 15.02
CA LEU A 220 -4.64 1.54 15.25
C LEU A 220 -5.09 0.29 16.03
N ALA A 221 -6.12 0.46 16.87
CA ALA A 221 -6.73 -0.64 17.60
C ALA A 221 -7.77 -1.35 16.73
N GLY A 222 -7.31 -1.98 15.64
CA GLY A 222 -8.15 -2.66 14.65
C GLY A 222 -7.66 -4.07 14.35
N SER A 223 -8.52 -4.87 13.70
CA SER A 223 -8.21 -6.18 13.13
C SER A 223 -7.40 -6.04 11.83
N HIS A 224 -7.14 -7.17 11.16
CA HIS A 224 -6.51 -7.16 9.84
C HIS A 224 -7.27 -6.31 8.81
N ALA A 225 -8.61 -6.24 8.92
CA ALA A 225 -9.46 -5.38 8.08
C ALA A 225 -9.53 -3.92 8.57
N VAL A 226 -8.46 -3.39 9.17
CA VAL A 226 -8.36 -2.02 9.71
C VAL A 226 -8.71 -0.93 8.70
N TYR A 227 -8.49 -1.16 7.41
CA TYR A 227 -8.86 -0.22 6.33
C TYR A 227 -10.39 -0.13 6.11
N VAL A 228 -11.14 -1.10 6.59
CA VAL A 228 -12.62 -1.09 6.60
C VAL A 228 -13.14 -0.40 7.84
N SER A 229 -12.66 -0.82 9.03
CA SER A 229 -13.16 -0.33 10.33
C SER A 229 -12.64 1.07 10.69
N HIS A 230 -11.43 1.42 10.29
CA HIS A 230 -10.76 2.69 10.55
C HIS A 230 -10.51 3.51 9.28
N ALA A 231 -11.46 3.48 8.34
CA ALA A 231 -11.29 4.10 7.02
C ALA A 231 -10.88 5.59 7.07
N LYS A 232 -11.34 6.34 8.08
CA LYS A 232 -10.98 7.77 8.25
C LYS A 232 -9.51 7.95 8.60
N ASP A 233 -8.99 7.14 9.53
CA ASP A 233 -7.59 7.23 9.95
C ASP A 233 -6.64 6.80 8.83
N VAL A 234 -7.03 5.75 8.09
CA VAL A 234 -6.29 5.27 6.91
C VAL A 234 -6.27 6.34 5.81
N ALA A 235 -7.43 6.95 5.48
CA ALA A 235 -7.50 8.02 4.49
C ALA A 235 -6.64 9.23 4.90
N ALA A 236 -6.69 9.64 6.17
CA ALA A 236 -5.86 10.75 6.68
C ALA A 236 -4.35 10.50 6.51
N LEU A 237 -3.88 9.25 6.72
CA LEU A 237 -2.48 8.89 6.49
C LEU A 237 -2.13 8.93 5.00
N ILE A 238 -3.02 8.46 4.12
CA ILE A 238 -2.83 8.52 2.66
C ILE A 238 -2.74 9.98 2.19
N GLU A 239 -3.62 10.85 2.68
CA GLU A 239 -3.57 12.28 2.37
C GLU A 239 -2.29 12.95 2.86
N LYS A 240 -1.82 12.56 4.07
CA LYS A 240 -0.54 13.04 4.58
C LYS A 240 0.60 12.65 3.65
N ALA A 241 0.63 11.39 3.17
CA ALA A 241 1.61 10.91 2.22
C ALA A 241 1.55 11.69 0.90
N ALA A 242 0.35 11.99 0.40
CA ALA A 242 0.16 12.78 -0.82
C ALA A 242 0.70 14.22 -0.66
N LYS A 243 0.33 14.91 0.43
CA LYS A 243 0.76 16.29 0.72
C LYS A 243 2.26 16.42 0.94
N ALA A 244 2.92 15.40 1.50
CA ALA A 244 4.37 15.40 1.72
C ALA A 244 5.19 15.05 0.46
N SER A 245 4.53 14.66 -0.61
CA SER A 245 5.14 14.22 -1.88
C SER A 245 4.98 15.25 -2.99
N ASP A 246 4.45 16.44 -2.65
CA ASP A 246 4.26 17.60 -3.53
C ASP A 246 5.58 18.33 -3.84
#